data_32d462a340c0c1b1deac75cd01f42576
#
_entry.id   32d462a340c0c1b1deac75cd01f42576
#
_cell.length_a   1.000
_cell.length_b   1.000
_cell.length_c   1.000
_cell.angle_alpha   90.00
_cell.angle_beta   90.00
_cell.angle_gamma   90.00
#
_symmetry.space_group_name_H-M   'P 1'
#
loop_
_entity.id
_entity.type
_entity.pdbx_description
1 polymer ?
#
loop_
_entity_poly.entity_id
_entity_poly.type
_entity_poly.pdbx_seq_one_letter_code
_entity_poly.pdbx_strand_id
1 'polypeptide(L)'
;MSVMITLEMPVKPDMLEDYLNILKGALVETRAYKGCRSVTTLVDQETSSVVLVEEWDSAEDQQAYMAWRVETGLIEAVGPFMLGELVTRTYDLKPEV
;
A
#
# COMPACT_ATOMS: atom_id res chain seq x y z
N MET A 1 -12.74 -15.00 -6.47
CA MET A 1 -13.09 -14.05 -5.40
C MET A 1 -11.94 -13.07 -5.19
N SER A 2 -12.30 -11.82 -4.90
CA SER A 2 -11.27 -10.83 -4.57
C SER A 2 -10.73 -11.02 -3.15
N VAL A 3 -9.61 -10.37 -2.87
CA VAL A 3 -9.00 -10.34 -1.53
C VAL A 3 -8.80 -8.89 -1.12
N MET A 4 -8.77 -8.65 0.19
CA MET A 4 -8.40 -7.36 0.76
C MET A 4 -6.98 -7.44 1.29
N ILE A 5 -6.20 -6.43 0.99
CA ILE A 5 -4.81 -6.37 1.43
C ILE A 5 -4.58 -5.02 2.11
N THR A 6 -3.93 -5.03 3.26
CA THR A 6 -3.51 -3.81 3.93
C THR A 6 -1.99 -3.71 3.90
N LEU A 7 -1.50 -2.52 3.62
CA LEU A 7 -0.08 -2.20 3.69
C LEU A 7 0.09 -1.07 4.70
N GLU A 8 0.70 -1.38 5.82
CA GLU A 8 0.95 -0.40 6.88
C GLU A 8 2.37 0.12 6.77
N MET A 9 2.49 1.44 6.74
CA MET A 9 3.75 2.13 6.55
C MET A 9 3.98 3.13 7.69
N PRO A 10 4.92 2.85 8.61
CA PRO A 10 5.23 3.79 9.71
C PRO A 10 6.11 4.92 9.18
N VAL A 11 5.50 6.06 8.89
CA VAL A 11 6.16 7.20 8.26
C VAL A 11 6.73 8.14 9.33
N LYS A 12 7.88 8.73 9.06
CA LYS A 12 8.46 9.77 9.92
C LYS A 12 7.50 10.96 9.99
N PRO A 13 7.15 11.45 11.20
CA PRO A 13 6.12 12.49 11.32
C PRO A 13 6.40 13.77 10.52
N ASP A 14 7.65 14.18 10.46
CA ASP A 14 8.05 15.39 9.75
C ASP A 14 8.09 15.21 8.22
N MET A 15 7.92 13.99 7.74
CA MET A 15 7.92 13.66 6.31
C MET A 15 6.56 13.18 5.81
N LEU A 16 5.55 13.18 6.66
CA LEU A 16 4.23 12.62 6.32
C LEU A 16 3.61 13.31 5.11
N GLU A 17 3.59 14.63 5.08
CA GLU A 17 2.97 15.36 3.98
C GLU A 17 3.70 15.13 2.65
N ASP A 18 5.02 15.11 2.68
CA ASP A 18 5.82 14.83 1.49
C ASP A 18 5.53 13.41 0.98
N TYR A 19 5.43 12.45 1.91
CA TYR A 19 5.14 11.07 1.53
C TYR A 19 3.75 10.92 0.93
N LEU A 20 2.75 11.59 1.49
CA LEU A 20 1.39 11.56 0.95
C LEU A 20 1.35 12.14 -0.47
N ASN A 21 2.12 13.18 -0.74
CA ASN A 21 2.23 13.73 -2.09
C ASN A 21 2.85 12.75 -3.07
N ILE A 22 3.87 12.01 -2.63
CA ILE A 22 4.50 10.95 -3.44
C ILE A 22 3.49 9.85 -3.73
N LEU A 23 2.74 9.41 -2.71
CA LEU A 23 1.72 8.37 -2.88
C LEU A 23 0.64 8.79 -3.86
N LYS A 24 0.23 10.04 -3.83
CA LYS A 24 -0.79 10.55 -4.73
C LYS A 24 -0.44 10.27 -6.20
N GLY A 25 0.81 10.43 -6.56
CA GLY A 25 1.28 10.10 -7.91
C GLY A 25 1.47 8.61 -8.13
N ALA A 26 2.10 7.92 -7.18
CA ALA A 26 2.41 6.50 -7.31
C ALA A 26 1.15 5.64 -7.39
N LEU A 27 0.10 5.98 -6.65
CA LEU A 27 -1.11 5.17 -6.62
C LEU A 27 -1.92 5.23 -7.92
N VAL A 28 -1.66 6.19 -8.80
CA VAL A 28 -2.25 6.19 -10.14
C VAL A 28 -1.84 4.90 -10.88
N GLU A 29 -0.56 4.56 -10.83
CA GLU A 29 -0.07 3.32 -11.44
C GLU A 29 -0.60 2.08 -10.74
N THR A 30 -0.68 2.11 -9.40
CA THR A 30 -1.23 1.01 -8.62
C THR A 30 -2.65 0.69 -9.05
N ARG A 31 -3.49 1.74 -9.16
CA ARG A 31 -4.90 1.56 -9.53
C ARG A 31 -5.08 1.06 -10.95
N ALA A 32 -4.13 1.33 -11.82
CA ALA A 32 -4.16 0.86 -13.20
C ALA A 32 -3.54 -0.52 -13.39
N TYR A 33 -2.92 -1.08 -12.37
CA TYR A 33 -2.25 -2.37 -12.48
C TYR A 33 -3.27 -3.51 -12.56
N LYS A 34 -2.92 -4.54 -13.31
CA LYS A 34 -3.81 -5.69 -13.52
C LYS A 34 -4.23 -6.30 -12.18
N GLY A 35 -5.53 -6.43 -11.99
CA GLY A 35 -6.12 -7.06 -10.82
C GLY A 35 -6.44 -6.10 -9.69
N CYS A 36 -5.96 -4.85 -9.73
CA CYS A 36 -6.28 -3.87 -8.70
C CYS A 36 -7.69 -3.35 -8.90
N ARG A 37 -8.55 -3.52 -7.88
CA ARG A 37 -9.93 -3.03 -7.89
C ARG A 37 -10.08 -1.69 -7.21
N SER A 38 -9.38 -1.48 -6.09
CA SER A 38 -9.46 -0.22 -5.36
C SER A 38 -8.28 -0.07 -4.43
N VAL A 39 -7.94 1.19 -4.13
CA VAL A 39 -6.95 1.54 -3.11
C VAL A 39 -7.48 2.74 -2.35
N THR A 40 -7.54 2.63 -1.02
CA THR A 40 -7.92 3.72 -0.13
C THR A 40 -6.75 4.00 0.82
N THR A 41 -6.40 5.28 0.95
CA THR A 41 -5.32 5.70 1.84
C THR A 41 -5.88 6.19 3.16
N LEU A 42 -5.39 5.61 4.26
CA LEU A 42 -5.75 6.01 5.62
C LEU A 42 -4.51 6.53 6.33
N VAL A 43 -4.69 7.49 7.25
CA VAL A 43 -3.60 8.03 8.06
C VAL A 43 -4.00 7.95 9.52
N ASP A 44 -3.13 7.35 10.34
CA ASP A 44 -3.24 7.44 11.80
C ASP A 44 -2.44 8.66 12.24
N GLN A 45 -3.15 9.72 12.62
CA GLN A 45 -2.50 11.00 12.98
C GLN A 45 -1.64 10.91 14.23
N GLU A 46 -1.95 10.00 15.15
CA GLU A 46 -1.17 9.84 16.38
C GLU A 46 0.20 9.22 16.12
N THR A 47 0.27 8.23 15.23
CA THR A 47 1.49 7.48 14.97
C THR A 47 2.16 7.87 13.67
N SER A 48 1.53 8.69 12.84
CA SER A 48 1.95 9.03 11.48
C SER A 48 2.06 7.82 10.56
N SER A 49 1.34 6.74 10.90
CA SER A 49 1.28 5.56 10.04
C SER A 49 0.31 5.80 8.89
N VAL A 50 0.74 5.39 7.71
CA VAL A 50 -0.12 5.39 6.52
C VAL A 50 -0.51 3.95 6.23
N VAL A 51 -1.82 3.71 6.07
CA VAL A 51 -2.33 2.38 5.77
C VAL A 51 -3.05 2.44 4.43
N LEU A 52 -2.62 1.62 3.49
CA LEU A 52 -3.35 1.42 2.25
C LEU A 52 -4.27 0.22 2.43
N VAL A 53 -5.54 0.41 2.10
CA VAL A 53 -6.53 -0.68 2.06
C VAL A 53 -6.83 -0.94 0.61
N GLU A 54 -6.48 -2.14 0.15
CA GLU A 54 -6.51 -2.47 -1.27
C GLU A 54 -7.40 -3.68 -1.51
N GLU A 55 -8.21 -3.62 -2.56
CA GLU A 55 -8.93 -4.79 -3.04
C GLU A 55 -8.32 -5.24 -4.36
N TRP A 56 -8.00 -6.53 -4.45
CA TRP A 56 -7.40 -7.14 -5.64
C TRP A 56 -8.21 -8.35 -6.08
N ASP A 57 -8.18 -8.64 -7.38
CA ASP A 57 -8.85 -9.83 -7.92
C ASP A 57 -8.35 -11.11 -7.26
N SER A 58 -7.04 -11.16 -6.96
CA SER A 58 -6.43 -12.32 -6.31
C SER A 58 -5.17 -11.88 -5.57
N ALA A 59 -4.73 -12.72 -4.61
CA ALA A 59 -3.47 -12.50 -3.92
C ALA A 59 -2.29 -12.55 -4.89
N GLU A 60 -2.36 -13.40 -5.91
CA GLU A 60 -1.31 -13.54 -6.91
C GLU A 60 -1.13 -12.27 -7.71
N ASP A 61 -2.22 -11.58 -8.07
CA ASP A 61 -2.13 -10.31 -8.80
C ASP A 61 -1.42 -9.25 -7.97
N GLN A 62 -1.73 -9.17 -6.68
CA GLN A 62 -1.07 -8.22 -5.78
C GLN A 62 0.40 -8.57 -5.61
N GLN A 63 0.73 -9.86 -5.48
CA GLN A 63 2.12 -10.30 -5.35
C GLN A 63 2.94 -9.94 -6.59
N ALA A 64 2.36 -10.11 -7.78
CA ALA A 64 3.01 -9.72 -9.03
C ALA A 64 3.25 -8.22 -9.08
N TYR A 65 2.26 -7.43 -8.64
CA TYR A 65 2.40 -5.97 -8.56
C TYR A 65 3.52 -5.59 -7.59
N MET A 66 3.55 -6.19 -6.40
CA MET A 66 4.55 -5.84 -5.40
C MET A 66 5.96 -6.24 -5.85
N ALA A 67 6.09 -7.40 -6.52
CA ALA A 67 7.36 -7.81 -7.11
C ALA A 67 7.87 -6.79 -8.13
N TRP A 68 6.96 -6.27 -8.96
CA TRP A 68 7.31 -5.22 -9.91
C TRP A 68 7.76 -3.93 -9.21
N ARG A 69 7.08 -3.54 -8.15
CA ARG A 69 7.46 -2.35 -7.37
C ARG A 69 8.85 -2.50 -6.75
N VAL A 70 9.12 -3.66 -6.14
CA VAL A 70 10.42 -3.93 -5.53
C VAL A 70 11.51 -3.91 -6.59
N GLU A 71 11.27 -4.56 -7.73
CA GLU A 71 12.22 -4.60 -8.83
C GLU A 71 12.52 -3.21 -9.40
N THR A 72 11.53 -2.32 -9.40
CA THR A 72 11.68 -0.97 -9.93
C THR A 72 12.07 0.07 -8.88
N GLY A 73 12.47 -0.35 -7.67
CA GLY A 73 13.10 0.53 -6.69
C GLY A 73 12.20 0.99 -5.55
N LEU A 74 11.15 0.25 -5.22
CA LEU A 74 10.24 0.62 -4.13
C LEU A 74 10.98 0.84 -2.81
N ILE A 75 11.83 -0.10 -2.42
CA ILE A 75 12.50 -0.07 -1.12
C ILE A 75 13.39 1.17 -1.01
N GLU A 76 14.14 1.47 -2.06
CA GLU A 76 15.02 2.63 -2.10
C GLU A 76 14.23 3.94 -2.10
N ALA A 77 13.08 3.95 -2.75
CA ALA A 77 12.24 5.15 -2.85
C ALA A 77 11.54 5.48 -1.54
N VAL A 78 11.02 4.46 -0.82
CA VAL A 78 10.22 4.70 0.40
C VAL A 78 11.05 4.66 1.67
N GLY A 79 12.18 3.94 1.68
CA GLY A 79 12.99 3.75 2.88
C GLY A 79 13.30 5.02 3.65
N PRO A 80 13.72 6.12 3.00
CA PRO A 80 14.05 7.36 3.71
C PRO A 80 12.89 7.97 4.49
N PHE A 81 11.64 7.63 4.14
CA PHE A 81 10.45 8.17 4.81
C PHE A 81 10.00 7.32 5.99
N MET A 82 10.54 6.11 6.15
CA MET A 82 10.01 5.11 7.09
C MET A 82 10.73 5.12 8.42
N LEU A 83 9.94 4.93 9.50
CA LEU A 83 10.48 4.69 10.84
C LEU A 83 10.81 3.22 11.06
N GLY A 84 10.16 2.33 10.30
CA GLY A 84 10.34 0.89 10.46
C GLY A 84 9.89 0.15 9.21
N GLU A 85 9.67 -1.15 9.36
CA GLU A 85 9.33 -2.01 8.25
C GLU A 85 7.87 -1.84 7.80
N LEU A 86 7.64 -2.05 6.51
CA LEU A 86 6.30 -2.16 5.95
C LEU A 86 5.67 -3.47 6.39
N VAL A 87 4.37 -3.43 6.72
CA VAL A 87 3.64 -4.63 7.13
C VAL A 87 2.49 -4.86 6.17
N THR A 88 2.51 -6.00 5.50
CA THR A 88 1.47 -6.40 4.55
C THR A 88 0.64 -7.53 5.16
N ARG A 89 -0.69 -7.39 5.11
CA ARG A 89 -1.62 -8.43 5.55
C ARG A 89 -2.64 -8.69 4.47
N THR A 90 -2.99 -9.96 4.28
CA THR A 90 -3.98 -10.39 3.30
C THR A 90 -5.19 -10.97 4.03
N TYR A 91 -6.37 -10.55 3.59
CA TYR A 91 -7.64 -10.97 4.21
C TYR A 91 -8.58 -11.52 3.14
N ASP A 92 -9.26 -12.61 3.47
CA ASP A 92 -10.35 -13.09 2.63
C ASP A 92 -11.63 -12.34 2.96
N LEU A 93 -12.38 -11.98 1.94
CA LEU A 93 -13.70 -11.39 2.13
C LEU A 93 -14.68 -12.46 2.60
N LYS A 94 -15.53 -12.10 3.55
CA LYS A 94 -16.59 -12.99 4.07
C LYS A 94 -17.93 -12.27 3.95
N PRO A 95 -18.46 -12.12 2.74
CA PRO A 95 -19.66 -11.30 2.52
C PRO A 95 -20.92 -11.88 3.18
N GLU A 96 -20.93 -13.17 3.54
CA GLU A 96 -22.03 -13.82 4.22
C GLU A 96 -22.09 -13.54 5.73
N VAL A 97 -21.07 -12.92 6.28
CA VAL A 97 -21.02 -12.59 7.72
C VAL A 97 -21.47 -11.18 7.98
#